data_2ff1c43bbab0e6d16c45d68381baf416
#
_entry.id   2ff1c43bbab0e6d16c45d68381baf416
#
_cell.length_a   1.000
_cell.length_b   1.000
_cell.length_c   1.000
_cell.angle_alpha   90.00
_cell.angle_beta   90.00
_cell.angle_gamma   90.00
#
_symmetry.space_group_name_H-M   'P 1'
#
loop_
_entity.id
_entity.type
_entity.pdbx_description
1 polymer ?
#
loop_
_entity_poly.entity_id
_entity_poly.type
_entity_poly.pdbx_seq_one_letter_code
_entity_poly.pdbx_strand_id
1 'polypeptide(L)'
;MKLQGKTYKAVLILIALVCLLGTFLNQRNMNTFRRENQLTHTEQIDNMPPTLAFTTVVLGGFRGLIANALWVRAMQMQEDGKFFEMAQLGDWITKLQPRADHVWRVTAWNMSYNISVKFDGIETPDVRWHWVRRGIELIRDEGLKHNPHSSHLYHELAWHFQHKVGHNLDDAHRFYKAAWCAEMMHDPGPDKLRNTEDDIPGGGVIGTRRDGYLDLISPENQQQTNRLERLKTEFNMDPKIMKRVDDLWGPLEWRLPDAHAIYWAQRGIDDVTKRFDVTGPEGKPDGVLNLEEEEAAGGDFLKLRRIVYQSLQQACMQGRLITPPPAMNYGWNVDLITKANKSYEEQMEAKRAEDSASGTDTGLAEHMSTGHKNFLRNAVYFLYVYNRKAEAAKWYKYMIDLYPKSIPVPDLTLDEYCVSRVQEDAGETDHNQTKAVIAGLLMQAFQFAAVGEDDQFVGHKALAIQLRNRFQREIGKSTNRVGLPPFEELEKQALDDLFRPASPYLPPSVLEQLRIALELPQDYGKDLEPYALPSPIQGPMEGPAEERVQDPLPSPSPTPL
;
A
#
# COMPACT_ATOMS: atom_id res chain seq x y z
N MET A 1 16.27 -70.15 26.70
CA MET A 1 15.42 -70.86 25.72
C MET A 1 15.69 -70.25 24.33
N LYS A 2 16.50 -70.92 23.47
CA LYS A 2 16.77 -70.49 22.09
C LYS A 2 15.56 -70.89 21.23
N LEU A 3 14.69 -70.00 20.91
CA LEU A 3 13.63 -70.13 19.91
C LEU A 3 14.27 -70.47 18.56
N GLN A 4 13.90 -71.62 17.97
CA GLN A 4 14.36 -72.02 16.62
C GLN A 4 13.95 -70.92 15.64
N GLY A 5 14.78 -70.58 14.66
CA GLY A 5 14.66 -69.36 13.82
C GLY A 5 13.32 -69.13 13.11
N LYS A 6 12.53 -70.24 12.87
CA LYS A 6 11.18 -70.15 12.27
C LYS A 6 10.14 -69.61 13.28
N THR A 7 10.18 -70.15 14.52
CA THR A 7 9.28 -69.68 15.62
C THR A 7 9.55 -68.27 16.04
N TYR A 8 10.82 -67.84 16.06
CA TYR A 8 11.19 -66.48 16.34
C TYR A 8 10.62 -65.49 15.29
N LYS A 9 10.72 -65.83 14.00
CA LYS A 9 10.13 -65.03 12.91
C LYS A 9 8.61 -64.96 13.01
N ALA A 10 7.95 -66.02 13.32
CA ALA A 10 6.49 -66.08 13.49
C ALA A 10 6.03 -65.19 14.66
N VAL A 11 6.77 -65.23 15.79
CA VAL A 11 6.47 -64.33 16.95
C VAL A 11 6.67 -62.85 16.61
N LEU A 12 7.73 -62.52 15.87
CA LEU A 12 7.95 -61.13 15.43
C LEU A 12 6.85 -60.64 14.48
N ILE A 13 6.40 -61.49 13.55
CA ILE A 13 5.28 -61.16 12.65
C ILE A 13 3.99 -60.96 13.45
N LEU A 14 3.73 -61.80 14.43
CA LEU A 14 2.55 -61.70 15.27
C LEU A 14 2.58 -60.38 16.09
N ILE A 15 3.72 -60.05 16.69
CA ILE A 15 3.90 -58.79 17.41
C ILE A 15 3.68 -57.60 16.46
N ALA A 16 4.25 -57.62 15.27
CA ALA A 16 4.04 -56.55 14.28
C ALA A 16 2.57 -56.40 13.88
N LEU A 17 1.83 -57.51 13.69
CA LEU A 17 0.39 -57.48 13.40
C LEU A 17 -0.43 -56.93 14.57
N VAL A 18 -0.10 -57.32 15.81
CA VAL A 18 -0.76 -56.76 17.02
C VAL A 18 -0.48 -55.27 17.17
N CYS A 19 0.75 -54.83 16.92
CA CYS A 19 1.09 -53.40 16.92
C CYS A 19 0.34 -52.63 15.82
N LEU A 20 0.25 -53.18 14.60
CA LEU A 20 -0.52 -52.60 13.50
C LEU A 20 -2.01 -52.50 13.81
N LEU A 21 -2.59 -53.55 14.41
CA LEU A 21 -3.99 -53.52 14.84
C LEU A 21 -4.21 -52.50 15.94
N GLY A 22 -3.31 -52.45 16.93
CA GLY A 22 -3.36 -51.45 18.01
C GLY A 22 -3.26 -50.00 17.48
N THR A 23 -2.35 -49.76 16.54
CA THR A 23 -2.25 -48.42 15.89
C THR A 23 -3.49 -48.10 15.08
N PHE A 24 -4.07 -49.07 14.34
CA PHE A 24 -5.31 -48.87 13.58
C PHE A 24 -6.50 -48.48 14.48
N LEU A 25 -6.69 -49.18 15.59
CA LEU A 25 -7.75 -48.90 16.55
C LEU A 25 -7.54 -47.54 17.25
N ASN A 26 -6.31 -47.23 17.65
CA ASN A 26 -5.96 -45.97 18.25
C ASN A 26 -6.17 -44.81 17.27
N GLN A 27 -5.80 -44.98 16.00
CA GLN A 27 -6.00 -43.97 14.97
C GLN A 27 -7.47 -43.67 14.71
N ARG A 28 -8.34 -44.66 14.79
CA ARG A 28 -9.79 -44.49 14.68
C ARG A 28 -10.33 -43.65 15.83
N ASN A 29 -9.95 -43.92 17.07
CA ASN A 29 -10.34 -43.15 18.25
C ASN A 29 -9.79 -41.71 18.20
N MET A 30 -8.53 -41.58 17.80
CA MET A 30 -7.90 -40.27 17.62
C MET A 30 -8.60 -39.44 16.53
N ASN A 31 -9.02 -40.06 15.44
CA ASN A 31 -9.74 -39.32 14.39
C ASN A 31 -11.14 -38.92 14.83
N THR A 32 -11.82 -39.72 15.65
CA THR A 32 -13.11 -39.36 16.26
C THR A 32 -12.92 -38.18 17.23
N PHE A 33 -11.95 -38.28 18.13
CA PHE A 33 -11.61 -37.23 19.08
C PHE A 33 -11.25 -35.92 18.37
N ARG A 34 -10.45 -35.98 17.28
CA ARG A 34 -10.11 -34.79 16.48
C ARG A 34 -11.33 -34.17 15.82
N ARG A 35 -12.31 -34.95 15.35
CA ARG A 35 -13.56 -34.42 14.76
C ARG A 35 -14.44 -33.76 15.81
N GLU A 36 -14.63 -34.43 16.95
CA GLU A 36 -15.49 -33.96 18.05
C GLU A 36 -14.95 -32.65 18.66
N ASN A 37 -13.62 -32.50 18.71
CA ASN A 37 -12.96 -31.31 19.24
C ASN A 37 -12.53 -30.32 18.16
N GLN A 38 -13.02 -30.46 16.91
CA GLN A 38 -12.72 -29.59 15.77
C GLN A 38 -11.22 -29.38 15.50
N LEU A 39 -10.38 -30.32 15.96
CA LEU A 39 -8.92 -30.27 15.77
C LEU A 39 -8.47 -30.66 14.34
N THR A 40 -9.38 -31.13 13.50
CA THR A 40 -9.18 -31.36 12.08
C THR A 40 -10.23 -30.59 11.31
N HIS A 41 -9.85 -29.51 10.67
CA HIS A 41 -10.66 -28.92 9.60
C HIS A 41 -10.70 -29.92 8.44
N THR A 42 -11.74 -30.73 8.40
CA THR A 42 -12.04 -31.66 7.30
C THR A 42 -12.84 -30.92 6.22
N GLU A 43 -12.42 -29.76 5.82
CA GLU A 43 -12.90 -29.26 4.54
C GLU A 43 -12.21 -30.09 3.46
N GLN A 44 -13.00 -30.90 2.79
CA GLN A 44 -12.60 -31.51 1.53
C GLN A 44 -12.20 -30.33 0.62
N ILE A 45 -10.92 -30.29 0.25
CA ILE A 45 -10.44 -29.34 -0.72
C ILE A 45 -10.96 -29.84 -2.07
N ASP A 46 -12.13 -29.38 -2.48
CA ASP A 46 -12.88 -29.86 -3.64
C ASP A 46 -12.18 -29.62 -4.99
N ASN A 47 -10.98 -29.04 -5.01
CA ASN A 47 -10.21 -28.78 -6.23
C ASN A 47 -8.71 -29.07 -6.10
N MET A 48 -8.34 -30.13 -5.38
CA MET A 48 -6.94 -30.54 -5.31
C MET A 48 -6.50 -31.17 -6.64
N PRO A 49 -5.43 -30.68 -7.30
CA PRO A 49 -4.89 -31.33 -8.50
C PRO A 49 -4.63 -32.82 -8.24
N PRO A 50 -4.91 -33.75 -9.20
CA PRO A 50 -4.75 -35.20 -9.02
C PRO A 50 -3.34 -35.60 -8.55
N THR A 51 -2.31 -34.87 -8.97
CA THR A 51 -0.92 -35.06 -8.55
C THR A 51 -0.71 -34.77 -7.06
N LEU A 52 -1.38 -33.75 -6.51
CA LEU A 52 -1.35 -33.40 -5.09
C LEU A 52 -2.14 -34.40 -4.25
N ALA A 53 -3.30 -34.83 -4.74
CA ALA A 53 -4.10 -35.89 -4.08
C ALA A 53 -3.30 -37.18 -4.01
N PHE A 54 -2.65 -37.57 -5.10
CA PHE A 54 -1.79 -38.77 -5.15
C PHE A 54 -0.60 -38.66 -4.18
N THR A 55 0.14 -37.54 -4.18
CA THR A 55 1.26 -37.34 -3.25
C THR A 55 0.80 -37.29 -1.80
N THR A 56 -0.39 -36.75 -1.52
CA THR A 56 -0.97 -36.74 -0.17
C THR A 56 -1.31 -38.13 0.34
N VAL A 57 -1.82 -39.00 -0.53
CA VAL A 57 -2.18 -40.39 -0.20
C VAL A 57 -0.96 -41.27 -0.13
N VAL A 58 -0.07 -41.21 -1.13
CA VAL A 58 1.09 -42.13 -1.26
C VAL A 58 2.22 -41.77 -0.29
N LEU A 59 2.51 -40.49 -0.11
CA LEU A 59 3.60 -40.04 0.77
C LEU A 59 3.18 -39.93 2.24
N GLY A 60 1.87 -39.87 2.54
CA GLY A 60 1.35 -39.91 3.91
C GLY A 60 2.17 -39.11 4.91
N GLY A 61 2.74 -39.82 5.91
CA GLY A 61 3.60 -39.23 6.94
C GLY A 61 4.97 -38.73 6.46
N PHE A 62 5.47 -39.16 5.29
CA PHE A 62 6.75 -38.71 4.73
C PHE A 62 6.69 -37.34 4.08
N ARG A 63 5.51 -36.82 3.78
CA ARG A 63 5.30 -35.52 3.17
C ARG A 63 5.97 -34.39 3.96
N GLY A 64 5.87 -34.44 5.30
CA GLY A 64 6.52 -33.48 6.18
C GLY A 64 8.04 -33.52 6.14
N LEU A 65 8.61 -34.74 6.07
CA LEU A 65 10.06 -34.94 5.96
C LEU A 65 10.61 -34.40 4.63
N ILE A 66 9.90 -34.63 3.53
CA ILE A 66 10.29 -34.09 2.22
C ILE A 66 10.20 -32.55 2.23
N ALA A 67 9.11 -31.99 2.76
CA ALA A 67 8.95 -30.55 2.88
C ALA A 67 10.06 -29.94 3.72
N ASN A 68 10.44 -30.55 4.86
CA ASN A 68 11.54 -30.08 5.69
C ASN A 68 12.89 -30.15 4.96
N ALA A 69 13.17 -31.21 4.22
CA ALA A 69 14.40 -31.33 3.42
C ALA A 69 14.46 -30.25 2.32
N LEU A 70 13.35 -29.98 1.64
CA LEU A 70 13.24 -28.89 0.65
C LEU A 70 13.40 -27.53 1.31
N TRP A 71 12.88 -27.37 2.54
CA TRP A 71 13.00 -26.13 3.30
C TRP A 71 14.45 -25.81 3.67
N VAL A 72 15.18 -26.81 4.21
CA VAL A 72 16.62 -26.67 4.49
C VAL A 72 17.39 -26.29 3.21
N ARG A 73 17.06 -26.94 2.08
CA ARG A 73 17.68 -26.60 0.81
C ARG A 73 17.31 -25.19 0.33
N ALA A 74 16.05 -24.76 0.52
CA ALA A 74 15.63 -23.39 0.16
C ALA A 74 16.37 -22.34 0.97
N MET A 75 16.61 -22.58 2.28
CA MET A 75 17.43 -21.69 3.11
C MET A 75 18.88 -21.61 2.63
N GLN A 76 19.49 -22.74 2.24
CA GLN A 76 20.82 -22.74 1.63
C GLN A 76 20.85 -21.94 0.32
N MET A 77 19.82 -22.07 -0.53
CA MET A 77 19.71 -21.30 -1.76
C MET A 77 19.57 -19.79 -1.48
N GLN A 78 18.91 -19.42 -0.39
CA GLN A 78 18.82 -18.02 0.05
C GLN A 78 20.19 -17.47 0.46
N GLU A 79 20.95 -18.22 1.26
CA GLU A 79 22.33 -17.85 1.66
C GLU A 79 23.26 -17.75 0.45
N ASP A 80 23.11 -18.64 -0.53
CA ASP A 80 23.87 -18.61 -1.79
C ASP A 80 23.40 -17.49 -2.77
N GLY A 81 22.35 -16.73 -2.44
CA GLY A 81 21.75 -15.71 -3.32
C GLY A 81 21.00 -16.26 -4.54
N LYS A 82 20.66 -17.56 -4.53
CA LYS A 82 19.95 -18.27 -5.62
C LYS A 82 18.44 -18.18 -5.43
N PHE A 83 17.89 -16.97 -5.53
CA PHE A 83 16.49 -16.69 -5.19
C PHE A 83 15.48 -17.29 -6.16
N PHE A 84 15.85 -17.52 -7.43
CA PHE A 84 14.96 -18.20 -8.40
C PHE A 84 14.74 -19.66 -8.04
N GLU A 85 15.82 -20.37 -7.73
CA GLU A 85 15.76 -21.76 -7.28
C GLU A 85 15.02 -21.87 -5.94
N MET A 86 15.21 -20.91 -5.04
CA MET A 86 14.45 -20.81 -3.79
C MET A 86 12.95 -20.65 -4.07
N ALA A 87 12.53 -19.80 -5.02
CA ALA A 87 11.13 -19.62 -5.38
C ALA A 87 10.51 -20.92 -5.92
N GLN A 88 11.26 -21.68 -6.75
CA GLN A 88 10.81 -22.99 -7.25
C GLN A 88 10.66 -24.01 -6.13
N LEU A 89 11.59 -24.05 -5.18
CA LEU A 89 11.47 -24.92 -4.01
C LEU A 89 10.29 -24.52 -3.14
N GLY A 90 10.06 -23.22 -2.94
CA GLY A 90 8.89 -22.66 -2.26
C GLY A 90 7.57 -23.15 -2.89
N ASP A 91 7.46 -23.10 -4.22
CA ASP A 91 6.29 -23.62 -4.95
C ASP A 91 6.06 -25.12 -4.70
N TRP A 92 7.11 -25.92 -4.63
CA TRP A 92 6.98 -27.34 -4.30
C TRP A 92 6.57 -27.56 -2.84
N ILE A 93 7.10 -26.79 -1.90
CA ILE A 93 6.75 -26.89 -0.48
C ILE A 93 5.29 -26.49 -0.27
N THR A 94 4.80 -25.41 -0.93
CA THR A 94 3.39 -25.01 -0.85
C THR A 94 2.44 -26.11 -1.33
N LYS A 95 2.82 -26.84 -2.39
CA LYS A 95 2.07 -28.01 -2.89
C LYS A 95 2.10 -29.22 -1.95
N LEU A 96 3.21 -29.40 -1.22
CA LEU A 96 3.33 -30.48 -0.22
C LEU A 96 2.63 -30.13 1.09
N GLN A 97 2.64 -28.86 1.50
CA GLN A 97 2.06 -28.37 2.75
C GLN A 97 1.18 -27.13 2.53
N PRO A 98 0.07 -27.25 1.79
CA PRO A 98 -0.74 -26.09 1.41
C PRO A 98 -1.38 -25.36 2.59
N ARG A 99 -1.51 -26.01 3.76
CA ARG A 99 -2.03 -25.40 4.99
C ARG A 99 -0.98 -24.72 5.87
N ALA A 100 0.29 -24.78 5.49
CA ALA A 100 1.38 -24.11 6.19
C ALA A 100 1.50 -22.65 5.68
N ASP A 101 0.83 -21.72 6.32
CA ASP A 101 0.72 -20.32 5.89
C ASP A 101 2.08 -19.61 5.80
N HIS A 102 3.02 -19.93 6.68
CA HIS A 102 4.37 -19.37 6.66
C HIS A 102 5.12 -19.65 5.36
N VAL A 103 4.87 -20.79 4.69
CA VAL A 103 5.52 -21.13 3.42
C VAL A 103 5.08 -20.15 2.32
N TRP A 104 3.77 -19.88 2.25
CA TRP A 104 3.22 -18.90 1.32
C TRP A 104 3.80 -17.52 1.53
N ARG A 105 3.88 -17.09 2.79
CA ARG A 105 4.43 -15.77 3.18
C ARG A 105 5.89 -15.63 2.76
N VAL A 106 6.74 -16.58 3.15
CA VAL A 106 8.18 -16.52 2.83
C VAL A 106 8.42 -16.58 1.33
N THR A 107 7.66 -17.41 0.60
CA THR A 107 7.80 -17.52 -0.87
C THR A 107 7.38 -16.21 -1.55
N ALA A 108 6.25 -15.62 -1.17
CA ALA A 108 5.78 -14.35 -1.70
C ALA A 108 6.73 -13.19 -1.36
N TRP A 109 7.20 -13.15 -0.11
CA TRP A 109 8.18 -12.16 0.33
C TRP A 109 9.49 -12.27 -0.47
N ASN A 110 9.97 -13.50 -0.70
CA ASN A 110 11.15 -13.74 -1.53
C ASN A 110 10.97 -13.20 -2.97
N MET A 111 9.82 -13.43 -3.59
CA MET A 111 9.51 -12.89 -4.92
C MET A 111 9.52 -11.37 -4.92
N SER A 112 8.81 -10.75 -3.98
CA SER A 112 8.57 -9.31 -3.96
C SER A 112 9.76 -8.50 -3.45
N TYR A 113 10.59 -9.03 -2.56
CA TYR A 113 11.67 -8.27 -1.90
C TYR A 113 13.08 -8.73 -2.26
N ASN A 114 13.29 -10.01 -2.57
CA ASN A 114 14.62 -10.51 -2.94
C ASN A 114 14.81 -10.60 -4.46
N ILE A 115 13.87 -11.25 -5.17
CA ILE A 115 14.01 -11.44 -6.61
C ILE A 115 13.80 -10.12 -7.34
N SER A 116 12.74 -9.36 -7.00
CA SER A 116 12.42 -8.11 -7.70
C SER A 116 13.60 -7.12 -7.73
N VAL A 117 14.33 -6.99 -6.60
CA VAL A 117 15.47 -6.06 -6.51
C VAL A 117 16.75 -6.54 -7.20
N LYS A 118 16.78 -7.78 -7.72
CA LYS A 118 17.91 -8.25 -8.55
C LYS A 118 17.89 -7.66 -9.96
N PHE A 119 16.77 -7.08 -10.35
CA PHE A 119 16.59 -6.36 -11.60
C PHE A 119 16.66 -4.85 -11.33
N ASP A 120 17.76 -4.40 -10.71
CA ASP A 120 18.02 -2.99 -10.48
C ASP A 120 18.47 -2.33 -11.79
N GLY A 121 17.84 -1.22 -12.08
CA GLY A 121 18.06 -0.43 -13.28
C GLY A 121 16.72 0.07 -13.83
N ILE A 122 16.73 1.30 -14.30
CA ILE A 122 15.56 1.98 -14.87
C ILE A 122 15.04 1.25 -16.13
N GLU A 123 15.87 0.42 -16.75
CA GLU A 123 15.57 -0.26 -18.01
C GLU A 123 14.65 -1.49 -17.88
N THR A 124 14.42 -2.00 -16.65
CA THR A 124 13.64 -3.22 -16.44
C THR A 124 12.58 -3.13 -15.32
N PRO A 125 11.84 -2.01 -15.15
CA PRO A 125 10.84 -1.89 -14.08
C PRO A 125 9.68 -2.87 -14.24
N ASP A 126 9.35 -3.28 -15.47
CA ASP A 126 8.32 -4.28 -15.77
C ASP A 126 8.65 -5.64 -15.18
N VAL A 127 9.92 -6.06 -15.27
CA VAL A 127 10.37 -7.35 -14.70
C VAL A 127 10.28 -7.30 -13.17
N ARG A 128 10.65 -6.18 -12.56
CA ARG A 128 10.49 -5.99 -11.10
C ARG A 128 9.03 -6.07 -10.69
N TRP A 129 8.14 -5.40 -11.42
CA TRP A 129 6.70 -5.43 -11.20
C TRP A 129 6.13 -6.84 -11.34
N HIS A 130 6.56 -7.59 -12.35
CA HIS A 130 6.16 -8.99 -12.53
C HIS A 130 6.37 -9.81 -11.25
N TRP A 131 7.54 -9.70 -10.61
CA TRP A 131 7.84 -10.45 -9.40
C TRP A 131 7.07 -9.95 -8.18
N VAL A 132 6.89 -8.64 -8.03
CA VAL A 132 6.06 -8.05 -6.96
C VAL A 132 4.61 -8.50 -7.11
N ARG A 133 4.06 -8.41 -8.32
CA ARG A 133 2.72 -8.85 -8.65
C ARG A 133 2.52 -10.34 -8.39
N ARG A 134 3.48 -11.18 -8.82
CA ARG A 134 3.43 -12.63 -8.59
C ARG A 134 3.42 -12.98 -7.10
N GLY A 135 4.15 -12.24 -6.27
CA GLY A 135 4.10 -12.40 -4.81
C GLY A 135 2.70 -12.08 -4.24
N ILE A 136 2.07 -11.00 -4.71
CA ILE A 136 0.69 -10.64 -4.32
C ILE A 136 -0.29 -11.75 -4.76
N GLU A 137 -0.23 -12.19 -6.00
CA GLU A 137 -1.09 -13.24 -6.55
C GLU A 137 -0.94 -14.57 -5.79
N LEU A 138 0.28 -14.94 -5.45
CA LEU A 138 0.56 -16.17 -4.71
C LEU A 138 -0.17 -16.21 -3.35
N ILE A 139 -0.17 -15.10 -2.61
CA ILE A 139 -0.89 -15.03 -1.33
C ILE A 139 -2.40 -14.95 -1.57
N ARG A 140 -2.83 -14.05 -2.47
CA ARG A 140 -4.24 -13.74 -2.71
C ARG A 140 -5.01 -14.91 -3.32
N ASP A 141 -4.44 -15.56 -4.35
CA ASP A 141 -5.17 -16.49 -5.20
C ASP A 141 -4.93 -17.94 -4.80
N GLU A 142 -3.78 -18.24 -4.22
CA GLU A 142 -3.39 -19.59 -3.82
C GLU A 142 -3.32 -19.74 -2.30
N GLY A 143 -2.57 -18.88 -1.61
CA GLY A 143 -2.36 -18.96 -0.15
C GLY A 143 -3.68 -18.87 0.64
N LEU A 144 -4.47 -17.82 0.41
CA LEU A 144 -5.77 -17.62 1.06
C LEU A 144 -6.82 -18.66 0.65
N LYS A 145 -6.73 -19.22 -0.54
CA LYS A 145 -7.62 -20.33 -0.96
C LYS A 145 -7.44 -21.56 -0.08
N HIS A 146 -6.20 -21.89 0.29
CA HIS A 146 -5.89 -23.01 1.16
C HIS A 146 -5.95 -22.70 2.65
N ASN A 147 -5.84 -21.41 3.02
CA ASN A 147 -5.81 -20.91 4.38
C ASN A 147 -6.73 -19.70 4.54
N PRO A 148 -8.05 -19.83 4.33
CA PRO A 148 -8.98 -18.70 4.28
C PRO A 148 -9.10 -17.96 5.61
N HIS A 149 -8.67 -18.57 6.72
CA HIS A 149 -8.73 -18.02 8.07
C HIS A 149 -7.35 -17.65 8.64
N SER A 150 -6.30 -17.53 7.79
CA SER A 150 -4.98 -17.13 8.25
C SER A 150 -4.87 -15.60 8.34
N SER A 151 -4.93 -15.07 9.56
CA SER A 151 -4.66 -13.66 9.86
C SER A 151 -3.28 -13.21 9.33
N HIS A 152 -2.29 -14.09 9.39
CA HIS A 152 -0.95 -13.84 8.87
C HIS A 152 -0.91 -13.64 7.35
N LEU A 153 -1.72 -14.38 6.57
CA LEU A 153 -1.77 -14.19 5.12
C LEU A 153 -2.51 -12.90 4.75
N TYR A 154 -3.59 -12.55 5.45
CA TYR A 154 -4.24 -11.25 5.29
C TYR A 154 -3.29 -10.10 5.62
N HIS A 155 -2.52 -10.23 6.70
CA HIS A 155 -1.52 -9.25 7.09
C HIS A 155 -0.43 -9.10 6.02
N GLU A 156 0.13 -10.22 5.54
CA GLU A 156 1.20 -10.20 4.54
C GLU A 156 0.73 -9.61 3.21
N LEU A 157 -0.49 -9.95 2.77
CA LEU A 157 -1.08 -9.38 1.56
C LEU A 157 -1.30 -7.88 1.68
N ALA A 158 -1.87 -7.44 2.81
CA ALA A 158 -2.05 -6.03 3.10
C ALA A 158 -0.71 -5.28 3.19
N TRP A 159 0.31 -5.90 3.79
CA TRP A 159 1.66 -5.38 3.87
C TRP A 159 2.32 -5.19 2.50
N HIS A 160 2.12 -6.12 1.56
CA HIS A 160 2.63 -5.97 0.19
C HIS A 160 2.04 -4.72 -0.48
N PHE A 161 0.74 -4.48 -0.33
CA PHE A 161 0.11 -3.27 -0.85
C PHE A 161 0.57 -2.01 -0.14
N GLN A 162 0.67 -2.02 1.19
CA GLN A 162 1.09 -0.87 1.98
C GLN A 162 2.57 -0.52 1.75
N HIS A 163 3.45 -1.51 1.95
CA HIS A 163 4.89 -1.29 2.05
C HIS A 163 5.59 -1.38 0.70
N LYS A 164 5.35 -2.46 -0.06
CA LYS A 164 6.08 -2.69 -1.32
C LYS A 164 5.57 -1.83 -2.46
N VAL A 165 4.24 -1.74 -2.63
CA VAL A 165 3.62 -0.97 -3.72
C VAL A 165 3.32 0.46 -3.31
N GLY A 166 2.73 0.66 -2.12
CA GLY A 166 2.22 1.95 -1.66
C GLY A 166 3.28 2.89 -1.10
N HIS A 167 4.32 2.38 -0.42
CA HIS A 167 5.35 3.21 0.18
C HIS A 167 6.39 3.68 -0.86
N ASN A 168 7.26 4.61 -0.47
CA ASN A 168 8.32 5.18 -1.31
C ASN A 168 9.73 4.63 -1.00
N LEU A 169 9.81 3.47 -0.36
CA LEU A 169 11.09 2.86 0.05
C LEU A 169 11.82 2.13 -1.09
N ASP A 170 11.07 1.70 -2.10
CA ASP A 170 11.63 1.08 -3.30
C ASP A 170 11.80 2.15 -4.39
N ASP A 171 12.93 2.16 -5.08
CA ASP A 171 13.22 3.12 -6.15
C ASP A 171 12.24 3.01 -7.34
N ALA A 172 11.68 1.82 -7.61
CA ALA A 172 10.65 1.59 -8.61
C ALA A 172 9.20 1.82 -8.10
N HIS A 173 9.01 2.36 -6.89
CA HIS A 173 7.68 2.50 -6.27
C HIS A 173 6.68 3.29 -7.13
N ARG A 174 7.14 4.30 -7.88
CA ARG A 174 6.28 5.08 -8.79
C ARG A 174 5.75 4.22 -9.93
N PHE A 175 6.61 3.37 -10.48
CA PHE A 175 6.21 2.42 -11.51
C PHE A 175 5.19 1.41 -10.98
N TYR A 176 5.41 0.85 -9.80
CA TYR A 176 4.46 -0.10 -9.19
C TYR A 176 3.08 0.51 -8.96
N LYS A 177 3.03 1.76 -8.45
CA LYS A 177 1.77 2.48 -8.29
C LYS A 177 1.06 2.73 -9.62
N ALA A 178 1.82 3.14 -10.64
CA ALA A 178 1.27 3.39 -11.98
C ALA A 178 0.77 2.11 -12.64
N ALA A 179 1.53 1.02 -12.56
CA ALA A 179 1.15 -0.28 -13.09
C ALA A 179 -0.11 -0.81 -12.40
N TRP A 180 -0.18 -0.73 -11.05
CA TRP A 180 -1.38 -1.12 -10.31
C TRP A 180 -2.59 -0.25 -10.68
N CYS A 181 -2.40 1.06 -10.75
CA CYS A 181 -3.45 1.99 -11.15
C CYS A 181 -4.00 1.66 -12.55
N ALA A 182 -3.11 1.40 -13.51
CA ALA A 182 -3.49 0.98 -14.86
C ALA A 182 -4.28 -0.33 -14.83
N GLU A 183 -3.89 -1.32 -14.01
CA GLU A 183 -4.63 -2.58 -13.85
C GLU A 183 -6.04 -2.39 -13.31
N MET A 184 -6.25 -1.40 -12.45
CA MET A 184 -7.57 -1.07 -11.93
C MET A 184 -8.42 -0.28 -12.93
N MET A 185 -7.79 0.52 -13.80
CA MET A 185 -8.46 1.44 -14.72
C MET A 185 -8.75 0.84 -16.10
N HIS A 186 -7.87 -0.01 -16.62
CA HIS A 186 -7.93 -0.49 -18.01
C HIS A 186 -8.27 -1.99 -18.10
N ASP A 187 -8.99 -2.36 -19.13
CA ASP A 187 -9.17 -3.76 -19.51
C ASP A 187 -7.98 -4.19 -20.39
N PRO A 188 -7.32 -5.32 -20.10
CA PRO A 188 -6.18 -5.77 -20.89
C PRO A 188 -6.51 -6.20 -22.33
N GLY A 189 -7.75 -6.03 -22.77
CA GLY A 189 -8.15 -6.37 -24.12
C GLY A 189 -8.17 -7.88 -24.43
N PRO A 190 -8.30 -8.23 -25.72
CA PRO A 190 -8.39 -9.62 -26.16
C PRO A 190 -7.12 -10.46 -25.95
N ASP A 191 -5.95 -9.85 -26.04
CA ASP A 191 -4.65 -10.54 -25.85
C ASP A 191 -4.37 -10.86 -24.38
N LYS A 192 -5.12 -10.26 -23.44
CA LYS A 192 -4.97 -10.35 -21.98
C LYS A 192 -3.60 -9.93 -21.46
N LEU A 193 -2.80 -9.30 -22.28
CA LEU A 193 -1.58 -8.63 -21.87
C LEU A 193 -1.93 -7.22 -21.39
N ARG A 194 -1.08 -6.63 -20.57
CA ARG A 194 -1.31 -5.30 -20.00
C ARG A 194 -0.32 -4.30 -20.58
N ASN A 195 -0.77 -3.07 -20.72
CA ASN A 195 -0.02 -1.98 -21.33
C ASN A 195 0.31 -2.24 -22.82
N THR A 196 -0.65 -2.83 -23.52
CA THR A 196 -0.60 -3.09 -24.96
C THR A 196 -1.57 -2.16 -25.71
N GLU A 197 -1.47 -2.13 -27.03
CA GLU A 197 -2.27 -1.21 -27.87
C GLU A 197 -3.78 -1.54 -27.86
N ASP A 198 -4.15 -2.78 -27.53
CA ASP A 198 -5.54 -3.23 -27.46
C ASP A 198 -6.18 -3.08 -26.08
N ASP A 199 -5.44 -2.55 -25.08
CA ASP A 199 -5.99 -2.18 -23.79
C ASP A 199 -7.17 -1.20 -23.96
N ILE A 200 -8.30 -1.50 -23.29
CA ILE A 200 -9.49 -0.65 -23.33
C ILE A 200 -9.46 0.34 -22.16
N PRO A 201 -9.18 1.63 -22.42
CA PRO A 201 -9.16 2.64 -21.37
C PRO A 201 -10.52 2.75 -20.67
N GLY A 202 -10.49 2.77 -19.32
CA GLY A 202 -11.70 2.86 -18.50
C GLY A 202 -12.50 1.55 -18.39
N GLY A 203 -12.11 0.49 -19.10
CA GLY A 203 -12.74 -0.83 -19.02
C GLY A 203 -12.31 -1.69 -17.84
N GLY A 204 -11.38 -1.22 -17.03
CA GLY A 204 -10.84 -1.95 -15.86
C GLY A 204 -11.87 -2.20 -14.77
N VAL A 205 -11.48 -3.01 -13.79
CA VAL A 205 -12.39 -3.44 -12.72
C VAL A 205 -12.92 -2.27 -11.86
N ILE A 206 -12.15 -1.22 -11.70
CA ILE A 206 -12.59 0.03 -11.04
C ILE A 206 -12.97 1.09 -12.08
N GLY A 207 -12.25 1.15 -13.21
CA GLY A 207 -12.48 2.12 -14.29
C GLY A 207 -11.94 3.52 -13.94
N THR A 208 -12.53 4.53 -14.54
CA THR A 208 -12.03 5.93 -14.44
C THR A 208 -12.39 6.62 -13.13
N ARG A 209 -13.44 6.18 -12.43
CA ARG A 209 -13.87 6.75 -11.15
C ARG A 209 -13.25 6.00 -9.97
N ARG A 210 -12.86 6.72 -8.90
CA ARG A 210 -12.33 6.12 -7.66
C ARG A 210 -13.28 5.10 -7.02
N ASP A 211 -14.58 5.30 -7.17
CA ASP A 211 -15.68 4.53 -6.60
C ASP A 211 -16.41 3.67 -7.65
N GLY A 212 -15.77 3.40 -8.79
CA GLY A 212 -16.37 2.64 -9.88
C GLY A 212 -16.78 1.20 -9.53
N TYR A 213 -16.36 0.69 -8.38
CA TYR A 213 -16.85 -0.58 -7.82
C TYR A 213 -18.33 -0.52 -7.42
N LEU A 214 -18.91 0.68 -7.19
CA LEU A 214 -20.34 0.83 -6.86
C LEU A 214 -21.24 0.32 -7.97
N ASP A 215 -20.83 0.51 -9.23
CA ASP A 215 -21.55 0.00 -10.41
C ASP A 215 -21.60 -1.54 -10.42
N LEU A 216 -20.71 -2.19 -9.69
CA LEU A 216 -20.58 -3.66 -9.65
C LEU A 216 -21.39 -4.30 -8.51
N ILE A 217 -21.99 -3.52 -7.61
CA ILE A 217 -22.86 -4.04 -6.54
C ILE A 217 -24.16 -4.59 -7.14
N SER A 218 -24.69 -3.90 -8.17
CA SER A 218 -25.89 -4.29 -8.92
C SER A 218 -25.68 -3.97 -10.39
N PRO A 219 -25.01 -4.85 -11.15
CA PRO A 219 -24.68 -4.60 -12.56
C PRO A 219 -25.95 -4.43 -13.41
N GLU A 220 -26.00 -3.37 -14.21
CA GLU A 220 -27.13 -3.04 -15.09
C GLU A 220 -26.90 -3.46 -16.55
N ASN A 221 -25.67 -3.76 -16.92
CA ASN A 221 -25.29 -4.13 -18.28
C ASN A 221 -24.17 -5.19 -18.31
N GLN A 222 -23.93 -5.74 -19.52
CA GLN A 222 -22.94 -6.80 -19.70
C GLN A 222 -21.51 -6.36 -19.36
N GLN A 223 -21.14 -5.13 -19.63
CA GLN A 223 -19.81 -4.61 -19.29
C GLN A 223 -19.58 -4.61 -17.78
N GLN A 224 -20.54 -4.14 -17.00
CA GLN A 224 -20.48 -4.16 -15.54
C GLN A 224 -20.45 -5.61 -15.00
N THR A 225 -21.21 -6.51 -15.62
CA THR A 225 -21.19 -7.94 -15.28
C THR A 225 -19.81 -8.54 -15.53
N ASN A 226 -19.18 -8.27 -16.66
CA ASN A 226 -17.84 -8.75 -16.97
C ASN A 226 -16.79 -8.17 -15.99
N ARG A 227 -16.88 -6.87 -15.68
CA ARG A 227 -16.01 -6.24 -14.67
C ARG A 227 -16.18 -6.87 -13.28
N LEU A 228 -17.42 -7.16 -12.87
CA LEU A 228 -17.70 -7.85 -11.61
C LEU A 228 -17.09 -9.26 -11.59
N GLU A 229 -17.23 -10.02 -12.66
CA GLU A 229 -16.64 -11.35 -12.79
C GLU A 229 -15.12 -11.27 -12.67
N ARG A 230 -14.48 -10.36 -13.39
CA ARG A 230 -13.04 -10.13 -13.29
C ARG A 230 -12.60 -9.70 -11.88
N LEU A 231 -13.33 -8.80 -11.25
CA LEU A 231 -13.04 -8.37 -9.87
C LEU A 231 -13.02 -9.57 -8.90
N LYS A 232 -13.98 -10.49 -9.07
CA LYS A 232 -14.07 -11.69 -8.23
C LYS A 232 -13.04 -12.76 -8.58
N THR A 233 -12.77 -12.99 -9.86
CA THR A 233 -11.92 -14.10 -10.31
C THR A 233 -10.44 -13.75 -10.36
N GLU A 234 -10.09 -12.54 -10.83
CA GLU A 234 -8.69 -12.10 -10.97
C GLU A 234 -8.15 -11.41 -9.71
N PHE A 235 -9.02 -10.73 -8.95
CA PHE A 235 -8.61 -9.96 -7.78
C PHE A 235 -9.13 -10.50 -6.45
N ASN A 236 -9.99 -11.53 -6.45
CA ASN A 236 -10.60 -12.11 -5.24
C ASN A 236 -11.27 -11.06 -4.34
N MET A 237 -11.83 -9.99 -4.93
CA MET A 237 -12.47 -8.89 -4.22
C MET A 237 -13.99 -8.90 -4.42
N ASP A 238 -14.71 -8.39 -3.41
CA ASP A 238 -16.16 -8.27 -3.42
C ASP A 238 -16.57 -6.79 -3.31
N PRO A 239 -17.36 -6.24 -4.26
CA PRO A 239 -17.75 -4.83 -4.24
C PRO A 239 -18.61 -4.45 -3.02
N LYS A 240 -19.35 -5.39 -2.42
CA LYS A 240 -20.11 -5.14 -1.18
C LYS A 240 -19.17 -4.97 0.01
N ILE A 241 -18.08 -5.75 0.07
CA ILE A 241 -17.06 -5.58 1.10
C ILE A 241 -16.28 -4.28 0.86
N MET A 242 -15.97 -3.95 -0.40
CA MET A 242 -15.34 -2.67 -0.75
C MET A 242 -16.19 -1.49 -0.26
N LYS A 243 -17.51 -1.53 -0.49
CA LYS A 243 -18.41 -0.49 0.01
C LYS A 243 -18.36 -0.38 1.54
N ARG A 244 -18.42 -1.48 2.25
CA ARG A 244 -18.32 -1.47 3.71
C ARG A 244 -17.00 -0.89 4.20
N VAL A 245 -15.89 -1.24 3.56
CA VAL A 245 -14.56 -0.70 3.86
C VAL A 245 -14.52 0.81 3.58
N ASP A 246 -15.12 1.25 2.48
CA ASP A 246 -15.21 2.67 2.14
C ASP A 246 -16.09 3.46 3.12
N ASP A 247 -17.20 2.88 3.56
CA ASP A 247 -18.06 3.46 4.61
C ASP A 247 -17.29 3.63 5.95
N LEU A 248 -16.47 2.65 6.32
CA LEU A 248 -15.66 2.69 7.54
C LEU A 248 -14.48 3.68 7.43
N TRP A 249 -13.70 3.58 6.39
CA TRP A 249 -12.38 4.20 6.26
C TRP A 249 -12.27 5.24 5.14
N GLY A 250 -13.21 5.26 4.17
CA GLY A 250 -13.18 6.14 3.01
C GLY A 250 -13.60 7.59 3.26
N PRO A 251 -13.57 8.37 2.21
CA PRO A 251 -13.58 7.94 0.79
C PRO A 251 -12.19 7.53 0.29
N LEU A 252 -12.03 6.24 -0.07
CA LEU A 252 -10.76 5.69 -0.56
C LEU A 252 -10.64 5.81 -2.09
N GLU A 253 -9.41 5.90 -2.56
CA GLU A 253 -9.08 5.87 -3.98
C GLU A 253 -8.77 4.42 -4.41
N TRP A 254 -9.79 3.72 -4.92
CA TRP A 254 -9.68 2.29 -5.23
C TRP A 254 -8.79 1.93 -6.42
N ARG A 255 -8.26 2.92 -7.10
CA ARG A 255 -7.23 2.73 -8.14
C ARG A 255 -5.81 2.73 -7.57
N LEU A 256 -5.64 3.10 -6.29
CA LEU A 256 -4.35 3.18 -5.60
C LEU A 256 -4.15 2.04 -4.59
N PRO A 257 -2.91 1.65 -4.31
CA PRO A 257 -2.60 0.49 -3.47
C PRO A 257 -3.07 0.62 -2.02
N ASP A 258 -3.14 1.84 -1.47
CA ASP A 258 -3.51 2.06 -0.06
C ASP A 258 -4.92 1.55 0.26
N ALA A 259 -5.88 1.72 -0.68
CA ALA A 259 -7.23 1.19 -0.53
C ALA A 259 -7.25 -0.34 -0.45
N HIS A 260 -6.38 -1.00 -1.22
CA HIS A 260 -6.25 -2.47 -1.22
C HIS A 260 -5.57 -2.97 0.07
N ALA A 261 -4.59 -2.25 0.59
CA ALA A 261 -3.99 -2.55 1.89
C ALA A 261 -5.05 -2.53 3.01
N ILE A 262 -5.89 -1.49 3.05
CA ILE A 262 -6.98 -1.36 4.01
C ILE A 262 -8.02 -2.47 3.81
N TYR A 263 -8.38 -2.79 2.55
CA TYR A 263 -9.34 -3.85 2.24
C TYR A 263 -8.91 -5.21 2.78
N TRP A 264 -7.67 -5.62 2.49
CA TRP A 264 -7.18 -6.93 2.90
C TRP A 264 -6.95 -7.02 4.41
N ALA A 265 -6.44 -5.95 5.03
CA ALA A 265 -6.31 -5.89 6.48
C ALA A 265 -7.68 -5.95 7.17
N GLN A 266 -8.69 -5.23 6.68
CA GLN A 266 -10.05 -5.26 7.24
C GLN A 266 -10.69 -6.63 7.07
N ARG A 267 -10.46 -7.33 5.96
CA ARG A 267 -10.93 -8.72 5.80
C ARG A 267 -10.32 -9.66 6.84
N GLY A 268 -9.04 -9.49 7.13
CA GLY A 268 -8.39 -10.24 8.21
C GLY A 268 -8.97 -9.90 9.59
N ILE A 269 -9.22 -8.62 9.87
CA ILE A 269 -9.89 -8.18 11.10
C ILE A 269 -11.27 -8.82 11.22
N ASP A 270 -12.09 -8.78 10.17
CA ASP A 270 -13.42 -9.37 10.17
C ASP A 270 -13.40 -10.89 10.45
N ASP A 271 -12.39 -11.59 9.93
CA ASP A 271 -12.24 -13.03 10.16
C ASP A 271 -11.80 -13.33 11.59
N VAL A 272 -10.85 -12.57 12.13
CA VAL A 272 -10.41 -12.69 13.52
C VAL A 272 -11.56 -12.37 14.45
N THR A 273 -12.27 -11.26 14.24
CA THR A 273 -13.40 -10.86 15.07
C THR A 273 -14.50 -11.94 15.09
N LYS A 274 -14.87 -12.50 13.92
CA LYS A 274 -15.87 -13.58 13.86
C LYS A 274 -15.47 -14.83 14.64
N ARG A 275 -14.17 -15.10 14.79
CA ARG A 275 -13.68 -16.28 15.52
C ARG A 275 -13.58 -16.08 17.02
N PHE A 276 -13.27 -14.87 17.46
CA PHE A 276 -12.95 -14.55 18.85
C PHE A 276 -13.97 -13.63 19.51
N ASP A 277 -14.75 -12.89 18.75
CA ASP A 277 -15.84 -12.04 19.27
C ASP A 277 -17.01 -12.93 19.70
N VAL A 278 -17.06 -13.23 20.98
CA VAL A 278 -17.98 -14.23 21.51
C VAL A 278 -19.38 -13.66 21.70
N THR A 279 -19.52 -12.47 22.29
CA THR A 279 -20.84 -11.82 22.47
C THR A 279 -20.71 -10.38 23.00
N GLY A 280 -21.28 -9.42 22.30
CA GLY A 280 -21.55 -8.08 22.85
C GLY A 280 -22.71 -8.08 23.85
N PRO A 281 -23.06 -6.92 24.44
CA PRO A 281 -24.10 -6.77 25.46
C PRO A 281 -25.49 -7.34 25.08
N GLU A 282 -25.76 -7.47 23.79
CA GLU A 282 -27.01 -8.02 23.24
C GLU A 282 -26.94 -9.53 22.90
N GLY A 283 -25.86 -10.21 23.24
CA GLY A 283 -25.64 -11.62 22.87
C GLY A 283 -25.34 -11.85 21.40
N LYS A 284 -24.92 -10.81 20.66
CA LYS A 284 -24.48 -10.87 19.27
C LYS A 284 -23.05 -10.34 19.16
N PRO A 285 -22.24 -10.84 18.20
CA PRO A 285 -20.95 -10.25 17.89
C PRO A 285 -21.10 -8.74 17.58
N ASP A 286 -20.37 -7.90 18.28
CA ASP A 286 -20.43 -6.44 18.10
C ASP A 286 -19.32 -5.87 17.19
N GLY A 287 -18.39 -6.74 16.76
CA GLY A 287 -17.28 -6.37 15.90
C GLY A 287 -16.13 -5.68 16.63
N VAL A 288 -16.16 -5.67 17.97
CA VAL A 288 -15.13 -5.10 18.83
C VAL A 288 -14.60 -6.19 19.74
N LEU A 289 -13.29 -6.42 19.74
CA LEU A 289 -12.66 -7.34 20.69
C LEU A 289 -12.41 -6.60 22.03
N ASN A 290 -12.75 -7.23 23.14
CA ASN A 290 -12.31 -6.80 24.45
C ASN A 290 -10.86 -7.27 24.72
N LEU A 291 -10.24 -6.87 25.83
CA LEU A 291 -8.85 -7.19 26.14
C LEU A 291 -8.58 -8.72 26.20
N GLU A 292 -9.51 -9.51 26.74
CA GLU A 292 -9.35 -10.96 26.82
C GLU A 292 -9.45 -11.62 25.45
N GLU A 293 -10.33 -11.10 24.58
CA GLU A 293 -10.49 -11.55 23.21
C GLU A 293 -9.30 -11.14 22.34
N GLU A 294 -8.73 -9.94 22.55
CA GLU A 294 -7.50 -9.50 21.88
C GLU A 294 -6.30 -10.35 22.28
N GLU A 295 -6.16 -10.73 23.56
CA GLU A 295 -5.12 -11.67 24.01
C GLU A 295 -5.31 -13.06 23.41
N ALA A 296 -6.55 -13.56 23.36
CA ALA A 296 -6.89 -14.84 22.74
C ALA A 296 -6.61 -14.85 21.23
N ALA A 297 -6.79 -13.72 20.55
CA ALA A 297 -6.43 -13.52 19.15
C ALA A 297 -4.91 -13.45 18.90
N GLY A 298 -4.07 -13.54 19.94
CA GLY A 298 -2.62 -13.65 19.82
C GLY A 298 -1.92 -12.43 19.23
N GLY A 299 -2.50 -11.24 19.37
CA GLY A 299 -1.96 -9.98 18.84
C GLY A 299 -2.10 -9.81 17.33
N ASP A 300 -2.70 -10.77 16.62
CA ASP A 300 -2.90 -10.68 15.16
C ASP A 300 -3.88 -9.58 14.78
N PHE A 301 -4.90 -9.37 15.59
CA PHE A 301 -5.85 -8.27 15.43
C PHE A 301 -5.16 -6.91 15.47
N LEU A 302 -4.27 -6.70 16.44
CA LEU A 302 -3.52 -5.45 16.59
C LEU A 302 -2.59 -5.19 15.40
N LYS A 303 -1.95 -6.24 14.86
CA LYS A 303 -1.08 -6.12 13.66
C LYS A 303 -1.89 -5.68 12.45
N LEU A 304 -3.05 -6.30 12.20
CA LEU A 304 -3.94 -5.94 11.11
C LEU A 304 -4.49 -4.52 11.26
N ARG A 305 -4.93 -4.15 12.48
CA ARG A 305 -5.42 -2.81 12.79
C ARG A 305 -4.35 -1.74 12.57
N ARG A 306 -3.08 -2.04 12.91
CA ARG A 306 -1.94 -1.15 12.64
C ARG A 306 -1.76 -0.92 11.14
N ILE A 307 -1.89 -1.95 10.30
CA ILE A 307 -1.85 -1.78 8.83
C ILE A 307 -2.97 -0.87 8.36
N VAL A 308 -4.21 -1.06 8.83
CA VAL A 308 -5.33 -0.18 8.45
C VAL A 308 -5.00 1.28 8.79
N TYR A 309 -4.55 1.55 10.00
CA TYR A 309 -4.27 2.91 10.45
C TYR A 309 -3.11 3.57 9.69
N GLN A 310 -2.02 2.85 9.47
CA GLN A 310 -0.88 3.35 8.70
C GLN A 310 -1.24 3.56 7.22
N SER A 311 -1.98 2.63 6.62
CA SER A 311 -2.45 2.79 5.24
C SER A 311 -3.45 3.93 5.10
N LEU A 312 -4.28 4.19 6.12
CA LEU A 312 -5.20 5.32 6.13
C LEU A 312 -4.46 6.66 6.20
N GLN A 313 -3.42 6.74 7.01
CA GLN A 313 -2.54 7.92 7.07
C GLN A 313 -1.86 8.16 5.72
N GLN A 314 -1.38 7.08 5.09
CA GLN A 314 -0.76 7.13 3.78
C GLN A 314 -1.78 7.51 2.69
N ALA A 315 -2.98 6.92 2.70
CA ALA A 315 -4.08 7.27 1.80
C ALA A 315 -4.53 8.74 1.97
N CYS A 316 -4.45 9.30 3.16
CA CYS A 316 -4.69 10.73 3.36
C CYS A 316 -3.63 11.58 2.66
N MET A 317 -2.35 11.21 2.75
CA MET A 317 -1.24 11.98 2.20
C MET A 317 -1.06 11.84 0.68
N GLN A 318 -1.41 10.69 0.10
CA GLN A 318 -1.17 10.38 -1.31
C GLN A 318 -2.36 9.71 -2.02
N GLY A 319 -3.52 9.65 -1.38
CA GLY A 319 -4.68 8.89 -1.87
C GLY A 319 -5.67 9.69 -2.71
N ARG A 320 -5.23 10.74 -3.40
CA ARG A 320 -6.02 11.44 -4.41
C ARG A 320 -5.30 11.35 -5.75
N LEU A 321 -5.83 10.58 -6.67
CA LEU A 321 -5.32 10.52 -8.04
C LEU A 321 -5.71 11.81 -8.78
N ILE A 322 -4.73 12.60 -9.20
CA ILE A 322 -4.91 13.85 -9.93
C ILE A 322 -4.90 13.56 -11.43
N THR A 323 -3.84 12.94 -11.92
CA THR A 323 -3.74 12.48 -13.30
C THR A 323 -3.46 10.98 -13.36
N PRO A 324 -4.13 10.24 -14.27
CA PRO A 324 -3.91 8.80 -14.40
C PRO A 324 -2.57 8.49 -15.10
N PRO A 325 -2.12 7.20 -15.10
CA PRO A 325 -1.01 6.76 -15.94
C PRO A 325 -1.21 7.12 -17.42
N PRO A 326 -0.16 7.36 -18.20
CA PRO A 326 1.26 7.18 -17.87
C PRO A 326 1.89 8.34 -17.06
N ALA A 327 1.33 9.55 -17.11
CA ALA A 327 1.83 10.70 -16.37
C ALA A 327 1.19 10.81 -14.99
N MET A 328 1.22 9.71 -14.24
CA MET A 328 0.52 9.60 -12.97
C MET A 328 1.00 10.64 -11.96
N ASN A 329 0.04 11.42 -11.46
CA ASN A 329 0.22 12.32 -10.34
C ASN A 329 -0.86 12.08 -9.28
N TYR A 330 -0.48 12.17 -8.03
CA TYR A 330 -1.38 11.99 -6.89
C TYR A 330 -1.02 12.95 -5.77
N GLY A 331 -1.97 13.24 -4.90
CA GLY A 331 -1.80 14.21 -3.83
C GLY A 331 -2.66 13.87 -2.61
N TRP A 332 -2.82 14.86 -1.75
CA TRP A 332 -3.58 14.73 -0.52
C TRP A 332 -5.07 14.45 -0.78
N ASN A 333 -5.59 13.45 -0.10
CA ASN A 333 -7.02 13.22 0.03
C ASN A 333 -7.49 13.85 1.34
N VAL A 334 -7.84 15.14 1.27
CA VAL A 334 -8.21 15.93 2.45
C VAL A 334 -9.51 15.47 3.12
N ASP A 335 -10.35 14.70 2.41
CA ASP A 335 -11.57 14.13 2.95
C ASP A 335 -11.31 13.02 3.98
N LEU A 336 -10.10 12.48 4.00
CA LEU A 336 -9.67 11.47 4.97
C LEU A 336 -9.08 12.05 6.27
N ILE A 337 -8.86 13.37 6.35
CA ILE A 337 -8.16 13.99 7.49
C ILE A 337 -8.80 13.61 8.83
N THR A 338 -10.12 13.66 8.94
CA THR A 338 -10.82 13.33 10.18
C THR A 338 -10.57 11.89 10.62
N LYS A 339 -10.63 10.92 9.69
CA LYS A 339 -10.42 9.51 9.97
C LYS A 339 -8.94 9.21 10.25
N ALA A 340 -8.04 9.82 9.50
CA ALA A 340 -6.60 9.69 9.71
C ALA A 340 -6.19 10.29 11.08
N ASN A 341 -6.72 11.46 11.45
CA ASN A 341 -6.52 12.05 12.78
C ASN A 341 -6.94 11.10 13.89
N LYS A 342 -8.16 10.54 13.78
CA LYS A 342 -8.67 9.57 14.76
C LYS A 342 -7.76 8.34 14.87
N SER A 343 -7.21 7.86 13.76
CA SER A 343 -6.26 6.73 13.79
C SER A 343 -4.97 7.05 14.55
N TYR A 344 -4.46 8.29 14.48
CA TYR A 344 -3.34 8.73 15.29
C TYR A 344 -3.68 8.77 16.78
N GLU A 345 -4.85 9.33 17.13
CA GLU A 345 -5.31 9.43 18.51
C GLU A 345 -5.46 8.05 19.15
N GLU A 346 -6.15 7.12 18.49
CA GLU A 346 -6.36 5.75 18.97
C GLU A 346 -5.03 4.97 19.12
N GLN A 347 -4.09 5.12 18.20
CA GLN A 347 -2.78 4.48 18.31
C GLN A 347 -1.96 5.04 19.49
N MET A 348 -1.98 6.36 19.69
CA MET A 348 -1.27 6.99 20.81
C MET A 348 -1.89 6.58 22.15
N GLU A 349 -3.22 6.50 22.23
CA GLU A 349 -3.93 6.06 23.42
C GLU A 349 -3.64 4.61 23.76
N ALA A 350 -3.73 3.71 22.77
CA ALA A 350 -3.39 2.31 22.92
C ALA A 350 -1.94 2.11 23.40
N LYS A 351 -0.99 2.89 22.82
CA LYS A 351 0.41 2.80 23.23
C LYS A 351 0.65 3.31 24.64
N ARG A 352 0.02 4.39 25.04
CA ARG A 352 0.11 4.89 26.43
C ARG A 352 -0.48 3.88 27.44
N ALA A 353 -1.58 3.23 27.07
CA ALA A 353 -2.18 2.17 27.90
C ALA A 353 -1.22 0.98 28.05
N GLU A 354 -0.58 0.53 26.95
CA GLU A 354 0.41 -0.54 26.95
C GLU A 354 1.64 -0.19 27.83
N ASP A 355 2.20 1.01 27.64
CA ASP A 355 3.36 1.49 28.43
C ASP A 355 3.00 1.59 29.91
N SER A 356 1.77 2.05 30.25
CA SER A 356 1.29 2.11 31.62
C SER A 356 1.12 0.72 32.25
N ALA A 357 0.60 -0.24 31.50
CA ALA A 357 0.39 -1.61 31.96
C ALA A 357 1.73 -2.36 32.16
N SER A 358 2.70 -2.14 31.27
CA SER A 358 4.03 -2.76 31.36
C SER A 358 4.97 -2.07 32.36
N GLY A 359 4.64 -0.86 32.81
CA GLY A 359 5.52 -0.03 33.64
C GLY A 359 6.79 0.45 32.92
N THR A 360 6.81 0.36 31.58
CA THR A 360 7.96 0.71 30.74
C THR A 360 7.58 1.83 29.80
N ASP A 361 8.14 3.02 29.95
CA ASP A 361 8.01 4.09 28.98
C ASP A 361 8.99 3.84 27.81
N THR A 362 8.46 3.49 26.66
CA THR A 362 9.25 3.22 25.45
C THR A 362 9.59 4.49 24.66
N GLY A 363 9.06 5.66 25.03
CA GLY A 363 9.18 6.91 24.27
C GLY A 363 8.48 6.88 22.91
N LEU A 364 7.86 5.76 22.53
CA LEU A 364 7.22 5.60 21.23
C LEU A 364 5.97 6.49 21.07
N ALA A 365 5.24 6.72 22.16
CA ALA A 365 4.09 7.63 22.18
C ALA A 365 4.50 9.08 21.83
N GLU A 366 5.70 9.52 22.23
CA GLU A 366 6.23 10.84 21.86
C GLU A 366 6.62 10.91 20.39
N HIS A 367 7.21 9.85 19.83
CA HIS A 367 7.47 9.77 18.39
C HIS A 367 6.18 9.81 17.58
N MET A 368 5.14 9.08 18.00
CA MET A 368 3.82 9.13 17.37
C MET A 368 3.19 10.52 17.47
N SER A 369 3.34 11.20 18.61
CA SER A 369 2.88 12.59 18.81
C SER A 369 3.59 13.56 17.85
N THR A 370 4.89 13.36 17.59
CA THR A 370 5.64 14.15 16.60
C THR A 370 5.11 13.90 15.19
N GLY A 371 4.85 12.64 14.82
CA GLY A 371 4.22 12.28 13.55
C GLY A 371 2.83 12.90 13.38
N HIS A 372 2.00 12.84 14.42
CA HIS A 372 0.68 13.44 14.44
C HIS A 372 0.72 14.96 14.28
N LYS A 373 1.62 15.63 15.00
CA LYS A 373 1.84 17.08 14.85
C LYS A 373 2.19 17.44 13.40
N ASN A 374 3.11 16.71 12.77
CA ASN A 374 3.49 16.96 11.37
C ASN A 374 2.32 16.66 10.41
N PHE A 375 1.54 15.63 10.67
CA PHE A 375 0.31 15.35 9.93
C PHE A 375 -0.67 16.53 10.00
N LEU A 376 -0.95 17.05 11.20
CA LEU A 376 -1.86 18.20 11.37
C LEU A 376 -1.35 19.47 10.68
N ARG A 377 -0.05 19.73 10.75
CA ARG A 377 0.59 20.85 10.04
C ARG A 377 0.33 20.76 8.53
N ASN A 378 0.49 19.60 7.96
CA ASN A 378 0.23 19.35 6.55
C ASN A 378 -1.27 19.38 6.23
N ALA A 379 -2.12 18.81 7.08
CA ALA A 379 -3.57 18.83 6.89
C ALA A 379 -4.12 20.26 6.80
N VAL A 380 -3.69 21.15 7.69
CA VAL A 380 -4.05 22.59 7.66
C VAL A 380 -3.60 23.23 6.35
N TYR A 381 -2.35 22.98 5.96
CA TYR A 381 -1.79 23.53 4.73
C TYR A 381 -2.56 23.06 3.49
N PHE A 382 -2.79 21.75 3.33
CA PHE A 382 -3.47 21.22 2.14
C PHE A 382 -4.95 21.59 2.08
N LEU A 383 -5.66 21.66 3.21
CA LEU A 383 -7.02 22.20 3.25
C LEU A 383 -7.04 23.65 2.78
N TYR A 384 -6.07 24.45 3.20
CA TYR A 384 -5.96 25.85 2.80
C TYR A 384 -5.69 25.98 1.29
N VAL A 385 -4.71 25.23 0.77
CA VAL A 385 -4.34 25.23 -0.65
C VAL A 385 -5.46 24.68 -1.53
N TYR A 386 -6.29 23.77 -1.00
CA TYR A 386 -7.48 23.25 -1.70
C TYR A 386 -8.71 24.16 -1.52
N ASN A 387 -8.50 25.41 -1.12
CA ASN A 387 -9.53 26.42 -0.90
C ASN A 387 -10.61 26.05 0.15
N ARG A 388 -10.38 25.03 0.98
CA ARG A 388 -11.25 24.65 2.10
C ARG A 388 -10.90 25.42 3.38
N LYS A 389 -10.89 26.77 3.30
CA LYS A 389 -10.38 27.67 4.35
C LYS A 389 -11.09 27.55 5.70
N ALA A 390 -12.41 27.31 5.68
CA ALA A 390 -13.18 27.14 6.91
C ALA A 390 -12.74 25.88 7.69
N GLU A 391 -12.49 24.79 6.98
CA GLU A 391 -11.98 23.56 7.58
C GLU A 391 -10.52 23.70 7.99
N ALA A 392 -9.69 24.35 7.17
CA ALA A 392 -8.31 24.68 7.53
C ALA A 392 -8.25 25.46 8.86
N ALA A 393 -9.13 26.46 9.05
CA ALA A 393 -9.21 27.23 10.29
C ALA A 393 -9.61 26.38 11.50
N LYS A 394 -10.56 25.44 11.31
CA LYS A 394 -10.96 24.48 12.35
C LYS A 394 -9.78 23.59 12.78
N TRP A 395 -9.07 23.00 11.80
CA TRP A 395 -7.93 22.12 12.07
C TRP A 395 -6.71 22.89 12.59
N TYR A 396 -6.52 24.13 12.18
CA TYR A 396 -5.50 25.03 12.70
C TYR A 396 -5.68 25.29 14.19
N LYS A 397 -6.92 25.65 14.59
CA LYS A 397 -7.27 25.80 16.00
C LYS A 397 -7.04 24.52 16.79
N TYR A 398 -7.54 23.38 16.28
CA TYR A 398 -7.35 22.08 16.92
C TYR A 398 -5.87 21.74 17.13
N MET A 399 -5.03 22.00 16.12
CA MET A 399 -3.58 21.79 16.20
C MET A 399 -2.92 22.68 17.27
N ILE A 400 -3.32 23.94 17.38
CA ILE A 400 -2.79 24.87 18.40
C ILE A 400 -3.20 24.43 19.80
N ASP A 401 -4.46 24.07 19.98
CA ASP A 401 -4.99 23.64 21.27
C ASP A 401 -4.28 22.36 21.75
N LEU A 402 -3.99 21.42 20.84
CA LEU A 402 -3.33 20.15 21.17
C LEU A 402 -1.80 20.27 21.27
N TYR A 403 -1.19 21.09 20.43
CA TYR A 403 0.26 21.29 20.33
C TYR A 403 0.63 22.79 20.35
N PRO A 404 0.54 23.45 21.52
CA PRO A 404 0.76 24.91 21.62
C PRO A 404 2.14 25.39 21.12
N LYS A 405 3.15 24.49 21.17
CA LYS A 405 4.51 24.75 20.68
C LYS A 405 4.72 24.41 19.20
N SER A 406 3.66 24.09 18.46
CA SER A 406 3.76 23.71 17.04
C SER A 406 3.99 24.88 16.11
N ILE A 407 3.76 26.10 16.56
CA ILE A 407 3.90 27.35 15.81
C ILE A 407 5.14 28.09 16.30
N PRO A 408 6.09 28.43 15.41
CA PRO A 408 7.31 29.15 15.79
C PRO A 408 7.05 30.55 16.38
N VAL A 409 5.98 31.20 15.90
CA VAL A 409 5.57 32.55 16.32
C VAL A 409 4.15 32.48 16.85
N PRO A 410 3.90 32.78 18.13
CA PRO A 410 2.55 32.90 18.66
C PRO A 410 1.75 33.97 17.88
N ASP A 411 0.44 33.73 17.72
CA ASP A 411 -0.52 34.68 17.11
C ASP A 411 -0.45 34.85 15.58
N LEU A 412 0.16 33.90 14.83
CA LEU A 412 0.02 33.90 13.38
C LEU A 412 -1.44 33.64 12.98
N THR A 413 -1.94 34.43 12.06
CA THR A 413 -3.19 34.13 11.37
C THR A 413 -3.02 32.88 10.50
N LEU A 414 -4.12 32.21 10.12
CA LEU A 414 -4.09 31.03 9.22
C LEU A 414 -3.36 31.35 7.91
N ASP A 415 -3.63 32.53 7.33
CA ASP A 415 -2.99 32.97 6.07
C ASP A 415 -1.47 33.11 6.24
N GLU A 416 -1.04 33.79 7.30
CA GLU A 416 0.39 33.95 7.62
C GLU A 416 1.07 32.62 7.90
N TYR A 417 0.40 31.71 8.61
CA TYR A 417 0.89 30.36 8.88
C TYR A 417 1.10 29.57 7.59
N CYS A 418 0.10 29.53 6.70
CA CYS A 418 0.20 28.76 5.46
C CYS A 418 1.28 29.34 4.53
N VAL A 419 1.42 30.65 4.46
CA VAL A 419 2.51 31.29 3.70
C VAL A 419 3.88 31.02 4.33
N SER A 420 4.00 31.03 5.68
CA SER A 420 5.27 30.71 6.34
C SER A 420 5.72 29.27 6.11
N ARG A 421 4.77 28.32 6.01
CA ARG A 421 5.06 26.93 5.69
C ARG A 421 5.76 26.76 4.34
N VAL A 422 5.29 27.49 3.32
CA VAL A 422 5.92 27.48 1.99
C VAL A 422 7.33 28.07 2.03
N GLN A 423 7.55 29.07 2.88
CA GLN A 423 8.87 29.69 3.02
C GLN A 423 9.87 28.87 3.86
N GLU A 424 9.40 28.12 4.87
CA GLU A 424 10.25 27.17 5.60
C GLU A 424 10.91 26.16 4.65
N ASP A 425 10.17 25.68 3.65
CA ASP A 425 10.67 24.77 2.63
C ASP A 425 11.55 25.46 1.58
N ALA A 426 11.37 26.78 1.36
CA ALA A 426 12.03 27.54 0.31
C ALA A 426 13.30 28.29 0.74
N GLY A 427 13.60 28.38 2.07
CA GLY A 427 14.68 29.27 2.56
C GLY A 427 14.32 30.75 2.49
N GLU A 428 14.59 31.50 3.54
CA GLU A 428 13.91 32.78 3.86
C GLU A 428 14.08 33.93 2.87
N THR A 429 14.98 33.93 1.88
CA THR A 429 15.27 35.15 1.08
C THR A 429 15.82 34.98 -0.33
N ASP A 430 15.82 33.78 -0.92
CA ASP A 430 16.33 33.60 -2.27
C ASP A 430 15.26 33.93 -3.33
N HIS A 431 15.54 34.96 -4.16
CA HIS A 431 14.69 35.39 -5.27
C HIS A 431 14.37 34.24 -6.23
N ASN A 432 15.38 33.46 -6.63
CA ASN A 432 15.23 32.36 -7.58
C ASN A 432 14.43 31.20 -6.99
N GLN A 433 14.65 30.90 -5.73
CA GLN A 433 13.94 29.86 -5.00
C GLN A 433 12.47 30.23 -4.80
N THR A 434 12.17 31.46 -4.38
CA THR A 434 10.79 31.94 -4.27
C THR A 434 10.07 31.94 -5.62
N LYS A 435 10.76 32.36 -6.70
CA LYS A 435 10.21 32.29 -8.06
C LYS A 435 9.90 30.85 -8.47
N ALA A 436 10.80 29.89 -8.18
CA ALA A 436 10.60 28.48 -8.49
C ALA A 436 9.41 27.86 -7.71
N VAL A 437 9.24 28.24 -6.44
CA VAL A 437 8.10 27.79 -5.63
C VAL A 437 6.78 28.35 -6.17
N ILE A 438 6.74 29.62 -6.55
CA ILE A 438 5.55 30.24 -7.18
C ILE A 438 5.23 29.54 -8.50
N ALA A 439 6.24 29.26 -9.34
CA ALA A 439 6.05 28.53 -10.58
C ALA A 439 5.50 27.10 -10.32
N GLY A 440 6.02 26.41 -9.32
CA GLY A 440 5.52 25.10 -8.90
C GLY A 440 4.05 25.12 -8.46
N LEU A 441 3.66 26.12 -7.66
CA LEU A 441 2.26 26.32 -7.24
C LEU A 441 1.34 26.60 -8.43
N LEU A 442 1.79 27.40 -9.40
CA LEU A 442 1.03 27.70 -10.61
C LEU A 442 0.90 26.49 -11.53
N MET A 443 1.97 25.70 -11.70
CA MET A 443 1.91 24.45 -12.45
C MET A 443 0.93 23.45 -11.83
N GLN A 444 0.91 23.32 -10.50
CA GLN A 444 -0.07 22.49 -9.81
C GLN A 444 -1.50 23.04 -10.00
N ALA A 445 -1.68 24.35 -9.91
CA ALA A 445 -2.97 24.98 -10.17
C ALA A 445 -3.49 24.59 -11.58
N PHE A 446 -2.67 24.73 -12.61
CA PHE A 446 -3.05 24.36 -13.97
C PHE A 446 -3.34 22.87 -14.15
N GLN A 447 -2.63 21.99 -13.44
CA GLN A 447 -2.96 20.56 -13.42
C GLN A 447 -4.37 20.31 -12.86
N PHE A 448 -4.75 21.01 -11.79
CA PHE A 448 -6.10 20.93 -11.23
C PHE A 448 -7.16 21.50 -12.17
N ALA A 449 -6.87 22.61 -12.85
CA ALA A 449 -7.77 23.16 -13.87
C ALA A 449 -8.01 22.17 -15.02
N ALA A 450 -6.96 21.46 -15.47
CA ALA A 450 -7.07 20.47 -16.54
C ALA A 450 -8.01 19.29 -16.19
N VAL A 451 -8.15 18.97 -14.90
CA VAL A 451 -9.02 17.87 -14.44
C VAL A 451 -10.35 18.36 -13.85
N GLY A 452 -10.67 19.65 -13.98
CA GLY A 452 -11.93 20.23 -13.54
C GLY A 452 -12.04 20.45 -12.02
N GLU A 453 -10.92 20.58 -11.33
CA GLU A 453 -10.84 20.79 -9.87
C GLU A 453 -10.67 22.28 -9.56
N ASP A 454 -11.74 23.07 -9.76
CA ASP A 454 -11.71 24.53 -9.69
C ASP A 454 -11.28 25.09 -8.33
N ASP A 455 -11.72 24.47 -7.23
CA ASP A 455 -11.35 24.90 -5.88
C ASP A 455 -9.85 24.82 -5.63
N GLN A 456 -9.22 23.74 -6.09
CA GLN A 456 -7.78 23.52 -5.96
C GLN A 456 -7.00 24.47 -6.89
N PHE A 457 -7.49 24.70 -8.10
CA PHE A 457 -6.93 25.72 -9.00
C PHE A 457 -6.91 27.08 -8.33
N VAL A 458 -8.05 27.54 -7.82
CA VAL A 458 -8.19 28.85 -7.14
C VAL A 458 -7.32 28.92 -5.89
N GLY A 459 -7.28 27.86 -5.09
CA GLY A 459 -6.50 27.82 -3.85
C GLY A 459 -5.00 27.93 -4.08
N HIS A 460 -4.44 27.14 -5.02
CA HIS A 460 -3.02 27.19 -5.36
C HIS A 460 -2.62 28.55 -5.96
N LYS A 461 -3.45 29.09 -6.84
CA LYS A 461 -3.24 30.43 -7.43
C LYS A 461 -3.26 31.51 -6.35
N ALA A 462 -4.21 31.47 -5.41
CA ALA A 462 -4.29 32.41 -4.31
C ALA A 462 -3.05 32.37 -3.40
N LEU A 463 -2.54 31.16 -3.10
CA LEU A 463 -1.32 31.00 -2.31
C LEU A 463 -0.09 31.56 -3.05
N ALA A 464 0.03 31.31 -4.35
CA ALA A 464 1.10 31.88 -5.18
C ALA A 464 1.09 33.42 -5.17
N ILE A 465 -0.09 34.05 -5.26
CA ILE A 465 -0.27 35.49 -5.14
C ILE A 465 0.19 36.00 -3.76
N GLN A 466 -0.23 35.34 -2.69
CA GLN A 466 0.12 35.72 -1.32
C GLN A 466 1.62 35.60 -1.06
N LEU A 467 2.25 34.51 -1.53
CA LEU A 467 3.70 34.32 -1.40
C LEU A 467 4.48 35.43 -2.12
N ARG A 468 4.08 35.76 -3.37
CA ARG A 468 4.67 36.88 -4.10
C ARG A 468 4.51 38.22 -3.36
N ASN A 469 3.30 38.53 -2.89
CA ASN A 469 3.00 39.75 -2.19
C ASN A 469 3.77 39.89 -0.87
N ARG A 470 3.96 38.80 -0.15
CA ARG A 470 4.77 38.78 1.07
C ARG A 470 6.24 39.03 0.74
N PHE A 471 6.80 38.34 -0.25
CA PHE A 471 8.16 38.56 -0.71
C PHE A 471 8.42 40.02 -1.12
N GLN A 472 7.49 40.64 -1.88
CA GLN A 472 7.59 42.04 -2.26
C GLN A 472 7.55 42.99 -1.06
N ARG A 473 6.76 42.71 -0.03
CA ARG A 473 6.71 43.51 1.20
C ARG A 473 8.00 43.41 2.02
N GLU A 474 8.61 42.24 2.05
CA GLU A 474 9.86 41.98 2.77
C GLU A 474 11.06 42.63 2.05
N ILE A 475 11.11 42.55 0.71
CA ILE A 475 12.15 43.17 -0.11
C ILE A 475 12.00 44.70 -0.16
N GLY A 476 10.79 45.21 -0.17
CA GLY A 476 10.53 46.69 -0.16
C GLY A 476 11.13 47.42 1.04
N LYS A 477 11.57 46.66 2.06
CA LYS A 477 12.33 47.17 3.21
C LYS A 477 13.85 47.22 2.98
N SER A 478 14.35 46.70 1.86
CA SER A 478 15.78 46.61 1.52
C SER A 478 16.06 47.33 0.20
N THR A 479 16.84 48.40 0.23
CA THR A 479 17.06 49.33 -0.87
C THR A 479 17.83 48.81 -2.09
N ASN A 480 18.32 47.59 -2.10
CA ASN A 480 19.21 47.06 -3.15
C ASN A 480 18.84 45.67 -3.73
N ARG A 481 17.57 45.22 -3.64
CA ARG A 481 17.20 43.89 -4.17
C ARG A 481 16.17 44.00 -5.30
N VAL A 482 16.33 43.17 -6.34
CA VAL A 482 15.41 43.06 -7.47
C VAL A 482 14.13 42.33 -7.01
N GLY A 483 12.98 42.98 -7.22
CA GLY A 483 11.67 42.35 -6.91
C GLY A 483 11.30 41.24 -7.89
N LEU A 484 10.30 40.45 -7.52
CA LEU A 484 9.72 39.46 -8.44
C LEU A 484 8.91 40.16 -9.55
N PRO A 485 8.81 39.52 -10.74
CA PRO A 485 7.94 40.00 -11.82
C PRO A 485 6.47 40.19 -11.39
N PRO A 486 5.67 40.95 -12.14
CA PRO A 486 4.21 40.95 -11.97
C PRO A 486 3.64 39.55 -11.95
N PHE A 487 2.54 39.34 -11.20
CA PHE A 487 1.98 38.00 -11.06
C PHE A 487 1.51 37.42 -12.39
N GLU A 488 0.93 38.28 -13.23
CA GLU A 488 0.44 37.92 -14.56
C GLU A 488 1.56 37.41 -15.48
N GLU A 489 2.77 37.93 -15.30
CA GLU A 489 3.94 37.47 -16.05
C GLU A 489 4.43 36.11 -15.54
N LEU A 490 4.44 35.90 -14.23
CA LEU A 490 4.77 34.59 -13.64
C LEU A 490 3.75 33.53 -14.02
N GLU A 491 2.47 33.88 -14.02
CA GLU A 491 1.37 32.99 -14.43
C GLU A 491 1.50 32.62 -15.91
N LYS A 492 1.71 33.62 -16.77
CA LYS A 492 1.95 33.39 -18.19
C LYS A 492 3.16 32.50 -18.44
N GLN A 493 4.28 32.77 -17.75
CA GLN A 493 5.51 31.96 -17.89
C GLN A 493 5.27 30.50 -17.48
N ALA A 494 4.56 30.24 -16.37
CA ALA A 494 4.24 28.88 -15.94
C ALA A 494 3.32 28.17 -16.95
N LEU A 495 2.37 28.89 -17.53
CA LEU A 495 1.48 28.36 -18.56
C LEU A 495 2.24 28.06 -19.87
N ASP A 496 3.09 29.01 -20.32
CA ASP A 496 3.94 28.83 -21.50
C ASP A 496 4.85 27.61 -21.35
N ASP A 497 5.45 27.38 -20.18
CA ASP A 497 6.32 26.24 -19.90
C ASP A 497 5.58 24.89 -19.99
N LEU A 498 4.29 24.84 -19.69
CA LEU A 498 3.45 23.66 -19.87
C LEU A 498 3.19 23.37 -21.35
N PHE A 499 2.93 24.42 -22.16
CA PHE A 499 2.58 24.30 -23.57
C PHE A 499 3.77 24.33 -24.53
N ARG A 500 5.02 24.50 -24.06
CA ARG A 500 6.21 24.40 -24.91
C ARG A 500 6.27 23.04 -25.61
N PRO A 501 6.67 22.99 -26.88
CA PRO A 501 6.94 21.72 -27.56
C PRO A 501 7.93 20.87 -26.76
N ALA A 502 7.66 19.57 -26.66
CA ALA A 502 8.44 18.61 -25.87
C ALA A 502 8.48 18.89 -24.35
N SER A 503 7.53 19.65 -23.81
CA SER A 503 7.39 19.83 -22.36
C SER A 503 7.16 18.49 -21.64
N PRO A 504 7.94 18.19 -20.59
CA PRO A 504 7.82 16.91 -19.88
C PRO A 504 6.71 16.91 -18.80
N TYR A 505 6.04 18.03 -18.58
CA TYR A 505 5.18 18.24 -17.41
C TYR A 505 3.81 17.61 -17.53
N LEU A 506 3.18 17.64 -18.72
CA LEU A 506 1.84 17.11 -18.93
C LEU A 506 1.75 16.35 -20.27
N PRO A 507 0.99 15.25 -20.31
CA PRO A 507 0.72 14.55 -21.56
C PRO A 507 -0.21 15.37 -22.47
N PRO A 508 -0.16 15.15 -23.81
CA PRO A 508 -0.96 15.91 -24.77
C PRO A 508 -2.47 15.93 -24.49
N SER A 509 -3.01 14.81 -23.97
CA SER A 509 -4.42 14.70 -23.61
C SER A 509 -4.82 15.63 -22.47
N VAL A 510 -3.94 15.79 -21.47
CA VAL A 510 -4.17 16.68 -20.32
C VAL A 510 -3.96 18.14 -20.72
N LEU A 511 -3.00 18.42 -21.60
CA LEU A 511 -2.81 19.77 -22.18
C LEU A 511 -4.03 20.21 -22.97
N GLU A 512 -4.67 19.29 -23.70
CA GLU A 512 -5.92 19.63 -24.41
C GLU A 512 -7.06 19.93 -23.46
N GLN A 513 -7.21 19.17 -22.37
CA GLN A 513 -8.18 19.47 -21.31
C GLN A 513 -7.90 20.84 -20.67
N LEU A 514 -6.63 21.14 -20.38
CA LEU A 514 -6.22 22.44 -19.84
C LEU A 514 -6.56 23.59 -20.81
N ARG A 515 -6.31 23.38 -22.12
CA ARG A 515 -6.67 24.37 -23.15
C ARG A 515 -8.15 24.69 -23.15
N ILE A 516 -8.99 23.67 -23.05
CA ILE A 516 -10.45 23.81 -22.99
C ILE A 516 -10.86 24.52 -21.69
N ALA A 517 -10.32 24.09 -20.55
CA ALA A 517 -10.65 24.63 -19.23
C ALA A 517 -10.30 26.13 -19.09
N LEU A 518 -9.21 26.57 -19.74
CA LEU A 518 -8.76 27.96 -19.72
C LEU A 518 -9.18 28.77 -20.95
N GLU A 519 -10.02 28.20 -21.83
CA GLU A 519 -10.51 28.82 -23.08
C GLU A 519 -9.37 29.35 -23.98
N LEU A 520 -8.23 28.64 -24.03
CA LEU A 520 -7.06 29.05 -24.80
C LEU A 520 -7.21 28.74 -26.30
N PRO A 521 -6.61 29.53 -27.20
CA PRO A 521 -6.58 29.26 -28.64
C PRO A 521 -6.03 27.88 -28.97
N GLN A 522 -6.50 27.26 -30.06
CA GLN A 522 -6.03 25.94 -30.51
C GLN A 522 -4.53 25.89 -30.88
N ASP A 523 -3.98 27.00 -31.24
CA ASP A 523 -2.57 27.17 -31.59
C ASP A 523 -1.70 27.67 -30.42
N TYR A 524 -2.26 27.83 -29.22
CA TYR A 524 -1.49 28.26 -28.06
C TYR A 524 -0.28 27.35 -27.82
N GLY A 525 0.89 27.94 -27.70
CA GLY A 525 2.13 27.23 -27.43
C GLY A 525 2.91 26.77 -28.69
N LYS A 526 2.32 26.82 -29.92
CA LYS A 526 3.00 26.36 -31.13
C LYS A 526 4.23 27.20 -31.51
N ASP A 527 4.19 28.49 -31.21
CA ASP A 527 5.26 29.44 -31.51
C ASP A 527 6.29 29.57 -30.39
N LEU A 528 6.13 28.81 -29.30
CA LEU A 528 7.07 28.80 -28.19
C LEU A 528 8.30 27.96 -28.56
N GLU A 529 9.50 28.42 -28.11
CA GLU A 529 10.71 27.63 -28.25
C GLU A 529 10.57 26.29 -27.55
N PRO A 530 11.06 25.17 -28.13
CA PRO A 530 10.99 23.85 -27.52
C PRO A 530 11.59 23.84 -26.11
N TYR A 531 11.06 23.01 -25.22
CA TYR A 531 11.59 22.85 -23.88
C TYR A 531 13.02 22.30 -23.97
N ALA A 532 14.00 23.11 -23.57
CA ALA A 532 15.39 22.66 -23.49
C ALA A 532 15.54 21.77 -22.25
N LEU A 533 15.70 20.47 -22.44
CA LEU A 533 16.16 19.60 -21.35
C LEU A 533 17.50 20.15 -20.83
N PRO A 534 17.68 20.29 -19.52
CA PRO A 534 18.98 20.64 -18.97
C PRO A 534 19.99 19.65 -19.53
N SER A 535 21.08 20.16 -20.12
CA SER A 535 22.17 19.29 -20.59
C SER A 535 22.52 18.32 -19.47
N PRO A 536 22.68 17.02 -19.73
CA PRO A 536 23.07 16.08 -18.69
C PRO A 536 24.29 16.68 -18.01
N ILE A 537 24.19 16.86 -16.70
CA ILE A 537 25.32 17.34 -15.89
C ILE A 537 26.43 16.34 -16.20
N GLN A 538 27.46 16.80 -16.94
CA GLN A 538 28.67 16.01 -17.09
C GLN A 538 29.13 15.70 -15.68
N GLY A 539 29.06 14.41 -15.31
CA GLY A 539 29.27 13.95 -13.97
C GLY A 539 30.58 14.49 -13.41
N PRO A 540 30.66 14.75 -12.10
CA PRO A 540 31.91 15.08 -11.48
C PRO A 540 32.89 13.94 -11.72
N MET A 541 34.11 14.34 -12.12
CA MET A 541 35.27 13.48 -12.25
C MET A 541 35.31 12.40 -11.19
N GLU A 542 35.61 11.18 -11.63
CA GLU A 542 35.90 10.03 -10.79
C GLU A 542 36.81 10.41 -9.62
N GLY A 543 36.22 10.56 -8.44
CA GLY A 543 36.92 10.43 -7.19
C GLY A 543 37.12 8.92 -6.92
N PRO A 544 38.20 8.51 -6.25
CA PRO A 544 38.45 7.10 -6.00
C PRO A 544 37.27 6.46 -5.28
N ALA A 545 36.89 5.28 -5.76
CA ALA A 545 35.82 4.47 -5.19
C ALA A 545 36.11 4.17 -3.71
N GLU A 546 35.47 4.91 -2.81
CA GLU A 546 35.32 4.46 -1.44
C GLU A 546 34.30 3.30 -1.43
N GLU A 547 34.79 2.13 -1.07
CA GLU A 547 33.96 0.96 -0.76
C GLU A 547 32.86 1.37 0.23
N ARG A 548 31.62 1.50 -0.27
CA ARG A 548 30.46 1.56 0.60
C ARG A 548 30.29 0.19 1.24
N VAL A 549 30.72 0.07 2.48
CA VAL A 549 30.30 -1.00 3.36
C VAL A 549 28.78 -0.90 3.46
N GLN A 550 28.09 -1.81 2.78
CA GLN A 550 26.66 -2.00 2.96
C GLN A 550 26.46 -2.61 4.34
N ASP A 551 25.97 -1.82 5.28
CA ASP A 551 25.41 -2.38 6.51
C ASP A 551 24.26 -3.34 6.13
N PRO A 552 24.32 -4.61 6.54
CA PRO A 552 23.22 -5.53 6.29
C PRO A 552 21.99 -5.06 7.05
N LEU A 553 20.87 -4.94 6.33
CA LEU A 553 19.55 -4.72 6.93
C LEU A 553 19.34 -5.70 8.09
N PRO A 554 18.82 -5.26 9.23
CA PRO A 554 18.61 -6.13 10.38
C PRO A 554 17.67 -7.27 10.00
N SER A 555 18.16 -8.48 10.13
CA SER A 555 17.38 -9.71 10.00
C SER A 555 16.19 -9.63 10.96
N PRO A 556 14.98 -10.08 10.57
CA PRO A 556 13.90 -10.22 11.52
C PRO A 556 14.31 -11.22 12.59
N SER A 557 14.30 -10.77 13.84
CA SER A 557 14.63 -11.61 15.00
C SER A 557 13.76 -12.87 14.95
N PRO A 558 14.33 -14.06 15.11
CA PRO A 558 13.54 -15.27 15.26
C PRO A 558 12.72 -15.15 16.54
N THR A 559 11.42 -15.18 16.42
CA THR A 559 10.51 -15.37 17.56
C THR A 559 10.85 -16.71 18.19
N PRO A 560 11.13 -16.80 19.50
CA PRO A 560 11.34 -18.08 20.15
C PRO A 560 10.07 -18.95 20.03
N LEU A 561 10.29 -20.23 19.86
CA LEU A 561 9.30 -21.30 19.78
C LEU A 561 8.41 -21.37 21.02
#